data_a06689d08448b50df321fa49df66cb85
#
_entry.id   a06689d08448b50df321fa49df66cb85
#
_cell.length_a   1.000
_cell.length_b   1.000
_cell.length_c   1.000
_cell.angle_alpha   90.00
_cell.angle_beta   90.00
_cell.angle_gamma   90.00
#
_symmetry.space_group_name_H-M   'P 1'
#
loop_
_entity.id
_entity.type
_entity.pdbx_description
1 polymer ?
#
loop_
_entity_poly.entity_id
_entity_poly.type
_entity_poly.pdbx_seq_one_letter_code
_entity_poly.pdbx_strand_id
1 'polypeptide(L)'
;MNDNRVIDFMTRYCHYLQTVPDDAFLSSYWENSRGGDNLWSVVWLYNRTGDESLLPLAEKIHRNTADWTKSTQLPNWHNVNVAQCFREPATYFLFTKDSAMLAASYNVQSLVRRAFGQVPGGMFGADENARIGFFDPRQGTETCGFVEQMASDEIMLLISGDPYWADHLEDVAFNSYPASLMPDYRALRYLTCPNMAISDSRNHHPGLDNSGPFLAMNPFSSRCCQHNHGFGWPYYVEHLVLATPDNGVAAVLYNSCKANVKVGDGTEITLREQTNYPFEEMTRFTVGTSENVSFLFYLRIPSWCKNASVLINGKKQQTKLAPGTYACIEREWKDGDEVVLNLPMEYAVRQWQVNKNSVSVDYGPLTLSLKIEEEYKQMPSTETAVWDSKWQEGADASAWPTFEILPASPWNYALRVQSPITLQRRNWPSDNNPFTLSSVPMEFKAQGRLVPEWKIDEYGLCGVLPYENARKSDCLDEITLVPMGAARLRISAFPVAER
;
A
#
# COMPACT_ATOMS: atom_id res chain seq x y z
N MET A 1 -0.17 19.76 12.37
CA MET A 1 -0.51 21.21 12.37
C MET A 1 -1.15 21.56 13.72
N ASN A 2 -0.63 22.53 14.43
CA ASN A 2 -1.20 22.94 15.73
C ASN A 2 -2.23 24.08 15.51
N ASP A 3 -3.40 23.75 14.96
CA ASP A 3 -4.50 24.70 14.81
C ASP A 3 -5.59 24.39 15.85
N ASN A 4 -5.64 25.18 16.91
CA ASN A 4 -6.62 25.00 17.99
C ASN A 4 -8.07 25.09 17.54
N ARG A 5 -8.37 25.75 16.40
CA ARG A 5 -9.71 25.79 15.82
C ARG A 5 -10.25 24.41 15.47
N VAL A 6 -9.36 23.45 15.16
CA VAL A 6 -9.75 22.08 14.82
C VAL A 6 -10.36 21.36 16.03
N ILE A 7 -9.80 21.55 17.23
CA ILE A 7 -10.34 20.92 18.45
C ILE A 7 -11.77 21.44 18.70
N ASP A 8 -11.96 22.76 18.68
CA ASP A 8 -13.28 23.37 18.89
C ASP A 8 -14.31 22.92 17.83
N PHE A 9 -13.88 22.82 16.57
CA PHE A 9 -14.73 22.35 15.48
C PHE A 9 -15.13 20.89 15.70
N MET A 10 -14.17 20.00 15.96
CA MET A 10 -14.42 18.59 16.17
C MET A 10 -15.26 18.31 17.42
N THR A 11 -15.06 19.08 18.49
CA THR A 11 -15.91 18.99 19.68
C THR A 11 -17.37 19.29 19.34
N ARG A 12 -17.65 20.38 18.63
CA ARG A 12 -19.02 20.71 18.20
C ARG A 12 -19.59 19.66 17.25
N TYR A 13 -18.78 19.15 16.32
CA TYR A 13 -19.19 18.07 15.42
C TYR A 13 -19.57 16.80 16.18
N CYS A 14 -18.74 16.34 17.09
CA CYS A 14 -19.02 15.14 17.88
C CYS A 14 -20.25 15.32 18.78
N HIS A 15 -20.41 16.49 19.43
CA HIS A 15 -21.61 16.78 20.22
C HIS A 15 -22.87 16.84 19.33
N TYR A 16 -22.78 17.36 18.11
CA TYR A 16 -23.89 17.29 17.16
C TYR A 16 -24.26 15.85 16.82
N LEU A 17 -23.28 14.98 16.54
CA LEU A 17 -23.54 13.57 16.24
C LEU A 17 -24.27 12.83 17.37
N GLN A 18 -24.03 13.21 18.63
CA GLN A 18 -24.75 12.66 19.77
C GLN A 18 -26.24 12.99 19.74
N THR A 19 -26.61 14.16 19.20
CA THR A 19 -28.02 14.62 19.15
C THR A 19 -28.81 14.00 18.00
N VAL A 20 -28.16 13.40 17.00
CA VAL A 20 -28.86 12.76 15.87
C VAL A 20 -29.58 11.52 16.38
N PRO A 21 -30.91 11.35 16.16
CA PRO A 21 -31.63 10.15 16.56
C PRO A 21 -31.07 8.87 15.98
N ASP A 22 -31.14 7.74 16.68
CA ASP A 22 -30.56 6.47 16.25
C ASP A 22 -31.10 5.96 14.91
N ASP A 23 -32.38 6.19 14.63
CA ASP A 23 -33.03 5.84 13.37
C ASP A 23 -32.61 6.66 12.16
N ALA A 24 -32.01 7.83 12.41
CA ALA A 24 -31.45 8.72 11.38
C ALA A 24 -29.91 8.66 11.33
N PHE A 25 -29.27 7.99 12.30
CA PHE A 25 -27.83 7.97 12.43
C PHE A 25 -27.21 6.89 11.56
N LEU A 26 -26.31 7.26 10.66
CA LEU A 26 -25.65 6.36 9.69
C LEU A 26 -26.65 5.51 8.88
N SER A 27 -27.76 6.12 8.47
CA SER A 27 -28.93 5.41 7.89
C SER A 27 -28.80 5.17 6.38
N SER A 28 -28.00 5.95 5.65
CA SER A 28 -27.76 5.73 4.24
C SER A 28 -26.69 4.63 3.99
N TYR A 29 -26.69 4.06 2.78
CA TYR A 29 -25.72 3.02 2.39
C TYR A 29 -24.26 3.41 2.67
N TRP A 30 -23.85 4.59 2.24
CA TRP A 30 -22.47 5.05 2.41
C TRP A 30 -22.14 5.39 3.86
N GLU A 31 -23.07 6.02 4.57
CA GLU A 31 -22.91 6.33 6.00
C GLU A 31 -22.77 5.05 6.83
N ASN A 32 -23.65 4.07 6.63
CA ASN A 32 -23.57 2.79 7.31
C ASN A 32 -22.27 2.06 7.00
N SER A 33 -21.88 2.00 5.71
CA SER A 33 -20.67 1.29 5.28
C SER A 33 -19.39 1.90 5.84
N ARG A 34 -19.30 3.24 5.95
CA ARG A 34 -18.08 4.00 6.28
C ARG A 34 -18.12 4.71 7.63
N GLY A 35 -19.26 4.73 8.28
CA GLY A 35 -19.47 5.51 9.53
C GLY A 35 -18.50 5.14 10.64
N GLY A 36 -18.07 3.89 10.69
CA GLY A 36 -17.07 3.41 11.64
C GLY A 36 -15.72 4.12 11.56
N ASP A 37 -15.40 4.73 10.44
CA ASP A 37 -14.17 5.53 10.27
C ASP A 37 -14.13 6.75 11.21
N ASN A 38 -15.29 7.30 11.58
CA ASN A 38 -15.39 8.37 12.58
C ASN A 38 -14.82 7.98 13.96
N LEU A 39 -14.72 6.69 14.30
CA LEU A 39 -14.14 6.26 15.57
C LEU A 39 -12.70 6.76 15.73
N TRP A 40 -11.91 6.79 14.65
CA TRP A 40 -10.54 7.30 14.71
C TRP A 40 -10.52 8.80 15.04
N SER A 41 -11.45 9.57 14.49
CA SER A 41 -11.63 10.98 14.83
C SER A 41 -12.06 11.19 16.30
N VAL A 42 -12.91 10.30 16.83
CA VAL A 42 -13.33 10.31 18.24
C VAL A 42 -12.14 9.96 19.16
N VAL A 43 -11.32 8.96 18.82
CA VAL A 43 -10.07 8.64 19.54
C VAL A 43 -9.14 9.85 19.56
N TRP A 44 -8.94 10.47 18.39
CA TRP A 44 -8.08 11.65 18.26
C TRP A 44 -8.54 12.81 19.16
N LEU A 45 -9.84 13.08 19.21
CA LEU A 45 -10.41 14.15 20.03
C LEU A 45 -10.34 13.81 21.52
N TYR A 46 -10.72 12.57 21.89
CA TYR A 46 -10.66 12.09 23.28
C TYR A 46 -9.27 12.22 23.90
N ASN A 47 -8.25 11.79 23.16
CA ASN A 47 -6.85 11.88 23.59
C ASN A 47 -6.36 13.34 23.84
N ARG A 48 -7.04 14.33 23.28
CA ARG A 48 -6.69 15.75 23.41
C ARG A 48 -7.50 16.51 24.45
N THR A 49 -8.73 16.07 24.67
CA THR A 49 -9.68 16.82 25.50
C THR A 49 -10.02 16.10 26.82
N GLY A 50 -9.91 14.78 26.86
CA GLY A 50 -10.42 13.98 27.96
C GLY A 50 -11.96 14.01 28.10
N ASP A 51 -12.69 14.42 27.07
CA ASP A 51 -14.15 14.56 27.10
C ASP A 51 -14.82 13.18 27.15
N GLU A 52 -15.26 12.78 28.34
CA GLU A 52 -15.93 11.50 28.59
C GLU A 52 -17.27 11.35 27.85
N SER A 53 -17.88 12.44 27.39
CA SER A 53 -19.10 12.40 26.58
C SER A 53 -18.88 11.72 25.22
N LEU A 54 -17.63 11.60 24.77
CA LEU A 54 -17.26 10.93 23.54
C LEU A 54 -17.35 9.38 23.63
N LEU A 55 -17.34 8.80 24.84
CA LEU A 55 -17.41 7.35 25.03
C LEU A 55 -18.76 6.77 24.57
N PRO A 56 -19.93 7.34 24.96
CA PRO A 56 -21.22 6.94 24.40
C PRO A 56 -21.35 7.17 22.90
N LEU A 57 -20.67 8.19 22.35
CA LEU A 57 -20.63 8.42 20.90
C LEU A 57 -19.89 7.29 20.17
N ALA A 58 -18.76 6.84 20.71
CA ALA A 58 -18.01 5.71 20.13
C ALA A 58 -18.88 4.44 20.09
N GLU A 59 -19.61 4.12 21.17
CA GLU A 59 -20.55 3.01 21.20
C GLU A 59 -21.67 3.20 20.16
N LYS A 60 -22.23 4.39 20.04
CA LYS A 60 -23.28 4.72 19.08
C LYS A 60 -22.80 4.50 17.64
N ILE A 61 -21.58 4.95 17.30
CA ILE A 61 -20.99 4.74 15.98
C ILE A 61 -20.84 3.24 15.71
N HIS A 62 -20.21 2.50 16.60
CA HIS A 62 -20.00 1.06 16.46
C HIS A 62 -21.30 0.29 16.24
N ARG A 63 -22.35 0.62 17.03
CA ARG A 63 -23.64 -0.06 16.93
C ARG A 63 -24.40 0.21 15.62
N ASN A 64 -24.19 1.38 15.00
CA ASN A 64 -24.94 1.82 13.82
C ASN A 64 -24.15 1.71 12.50
N THR A 65 -22.84 1.41 12.54
CA THR A 65 -22.06 1.13 11.33
C THR A 65 -22.23 -0.32 10.87
N ALA A 66 -21.72 -0.64 9.68
CA ALA A 66 -21.68 -2.01 9.18
C ALA A 66 -20.90 -2.93 10.14
N ASP A 67 -21.40 -4.14 10.35
CA ASP A 67 -20.85 -5.09 11.33
C ASP A 67 -19.62 -5.82 10.76
N TRP A 68 -18.44 -5.31 11.06
CA TRP A 68 -17.14 -5.88 10.69
C TRP A 68 -16.63 -6.95 11.67
N THR A 69 -17.41 -7.33 12.67
CA THR A 69 -17.01 -8.34 13.66
C THR A 69 -17.20 -9.78 13.16
N LYS A 70 -17.95 -9.99 12.08
CA LYS A 70 -18.25 -11.32 11.53
C LYS A 70 -17.03 -11.89 10.79
N SER A 71 -16.57 -13.06 11.23
CA SER A 71 -15.37 -13.72 10.71
C SER A 71 -15.57 -14.49 9.39
N THR A 72 -16.82 -14.72 8.97
CA THR A 72 -17.14 -15.60 7.83
C THR A 72 -17.76 -14.88 6.65
N GLN A 73 -18.17 -13.63 6.83
CA GLN A 73 -18.86 -12.84 5.81
C GLN A 73 -18.50 -11.37 5.95
N LEU A 74 -18.20 -10.72 4.82
CA LEU A 74 -18.02 -9.27 4.77
C LEU A 74 -19.40 -8.59 4.82
N PRO A 75 -19.55 -7.49 5.59
CA PRO A 75 -20.79 -6.71 5.61
C PRO A 75 -20.97 -5.86 4.34
N ASN A 76 -19.88 -5.63 3.60
CA ASN A 76 -19.85 -4.86 2.37
C ASN A 76 -18.81 -5.44 1.41
N TRP A 77 -19.05 -5.35 0.10
CA TRP A 77 -18.19 -5.91 -0.94
C TRP A 77 -17.40 -4.86 -1.71
N HIS A 78 -17.76 -3.59 -1.58
CA HIS A 78 -17.08 -2.50 -2.27
C HIS A 78 -15.63 -2.38 -1.81
N ASN A 79 -14.71 -2.31 -2.76
CA ASN A 79 -13.26 -2.33 -2.52
C ASN A 79 -12.82 -1.32 -1.45
N VAL A 80 -13.18 -0.04 -1.64
CA VAL A 80 -12.78 1.04 -0.74
C VAL A 80 -13.43 0.87 0.64
N ASN A 81 -14.71 0.44 0.71
CA ASN A 81 -15.36 0.21 2.00
C ASN A 81 -14.67 -0.91 2.79
N VAL A 82 -14.23 -1.97 2.11
CA VAL A 82 -13.47 -3.05 2.76
C VAL A 82 -12.13 -2.54 3.24
N ALA A 83 -11.35 -1.88 2.36
CA ALA A 83 -10.02 -1.38 2.68
C ALA A 83 -10.03 -0.33 3.80
N GLN A 84 -11.06 0.52 3.85
CA GLN A 84 -11.22 1.58 4.84
C GLN A 84 -11.74 1.09 6.18
N CYS A 85 -12.70 0.15 6.18
CA CYS A 85 -13.53 -0.08 7.37
C CYS A 85 -13.26 -1.41 8.09
N PHE A 86 -12.44 -2.31 7.55
CA PHE A 86 -12.09 -3.53 8.27
C PHE A 86 -11.38 -3.27 9.62
N ARG A 87 -10.77 -2.09 9.79
CA ARG A 87 -10.12 -1.64 11.02
C ARG A 87 -11.09 -1.14 12.11
N GLU A 88 -12.38 -0.97 11.77
CA GLU A 88 -13.38 -0.41 12.71
C GLU A 88 -13.40 -1.14 14.05
N PRO A 89 -13.51 -2.49 14.13
CA PRO A 89 -13.52 -3.18 15.41
C PRO A 89 -12.23 -2.96 16.22
N ALA A 90 -11.05 -2.94 15.56
CA ALA A 90 -9.78 -2.64 16.24
C ALA A 90 -9.74 -1.20 16.78
N THR A 91 -10.34 -0.25 16.08
CA THR A 91 -10.45 1.13 16.57
C THR A 91 -11.39 1.18 17.79
N TYR A 92 -12.50 0.46 17.77
CA TYR A 92 -13.41 0.34 18.90
C TYR A 92 -12.80 -0.37 20.11
N PHE A 93 -11.86 -1.31 19.88
CA PHE A 93 -11.06 -1.93 20.95
C PHE A 93 -10.35 -0.90 21.83
N LEU A 94 -9.95 0.26 21.31
CA LEU A 94 -9.30 1.32 22.12
C LEU A 94 -10.20 1.84 23.24
N PHE A 95 -11.52 1.75 23.09
CA PHE A 95 -12.50 2.14 24.09
C PHE A 95 -12.88 0.97 25.02
N THR A 96 -13.10 -0.22 24.46
CA THR A 96 -13.63 -1.37 25.21
C THR A 96 -12.56 -2.21 25.89
N LYS A 97 -11.34 -2.25 25.34
CA LYS A 97 -10.27 -3.18 25.68
C LYS A 97 -10.66 -4.67 25.48
N ASP A 98 -11.74 -4.93 24.75
CA ASP A 98 -12.16 -6.30 24.39
C ASP A 98 -11.29 -6.82 23.23
N SER A 99 -10.42 -7.77 23.52
CA SER A 99 -9.52 -8.38 22.54
C SER A 99 -10.25 -9.06 21.37
N ALA A 100 -11.53 -9.41 21.51
CA ALA A 100 -12.33 -9.94 20.42
C ALA A 100 -12.54 -8.90 19.32
N MET A 101 -12.62 -7.62 19.66
CA MET A 101 -12.71 -6.53 18.68
C MET A 101 -11.43 -6.41 17.86
N LEU A 102 -10.28 -6.46 18.51
CA LEU A 102 -9.00 -6.46 17.78
C LEU A 102 -8.87 -7.67 16.87
N ALA A 103 -9.18 -8.87 17.38
CA ALA A 103 -9.14 -10.11 16.61
C ALA A 103 -10.10 -10.09 15.40
N ALA A 104 -11.24 -9.40 15.50
CA ALA A 104 -12.18 -9.27 14.39
C ALA A 104 -11.57 -8.60 13.17
N SER A 105 -10.82 -7.51 13.32
CA SER A 105 -10.12 -6.84 12.21
C SER A 105 -9.10 -7.76 11.54
N TYR A 106 -8.32 -8.54 12.31
CA TYR A 106 -7.41 -9.54 11.75
C TYR A 106 -8.16 -10.64 10.97
N ASN A 107 -9.31 -11.08 11.48
CA ASN A 107 -10.13 -12.09 10.83
C ASN A 107 -10.67 -11.59 9.48
N VAL A 108 -11.16 -10.35 9.42
CA VAL A 108 -11.62 -9.73 8.17
C VAL A 108 -10.48 -9.62 7.17
N GLN A 109 -9.32 -9.10 7.58
CA GLN A 109 -8.15 -9.01 6.71
C GLN A 109 -7.74 -10.40 6.17
N SER A 110 -7.71 -11.40 7.04
CA SER A 110 -7.42 -12.78 6.65
C SER A 110 -8.44 -13.35 5.66
N LEU A 111 -9.74 -13.05 5.85
CA LEU A 111 -10.81 -13.44 4.93
C LEU A 111 -10.60 -12.79 3.55
N VAL A 112 -10.35 -11.49 3.51
CA VAL A 112 -10.09 -10.74 2.27
C VAL A 112 -8.87 -11.30 1.54
N ARG A 113 -7.75 -11.50 2.24
CA ARG A 113 -6.53 -12.06 1.64
C ARG A 113 -6.74 -13.45 1.07
N ARG A 114 -7.47 -14.32 1.75
CA ARG A 114 -7.76 -15.69 1.25
C ARG A 114 -8.73 -15.70 0.08
N ALA A 115 -9.77 -14.87 0.12
CA ALA A 115 -10.86 -14.92 -0.86
C ALA A 115 -10.57 -14.11 -2.14
N PHE A 116 -9.85 -12.99 -2.05
CA PHE A 116 -9.69 -12.04 -3.14
C PHE A 116 -8.24 -11.59 -3.35
N GLY A 117 -7.41 -11.67 -2.32
CA GLY A 117 -6.03 -11.16 -2.32
C GLY A 117 -4.97 -12.17 -2.72
N GLN A 118 -5.29 -13.15 -3.58
CA GLN A 118 -4.36 -14.17 -4.06
C GLN A 118 -3.57 -13.67 -5.28
N VAL A 119 -3.06 -12.44 -5.16
CA VAL A 119 -2.30 -11.72 -6.19
C VAL A 119 -1.15 -10.94 -5.55
N PRO A 120 -0.06 -10.65 -6.28
CA PRO A 120 1.03 -9.82 -5.79
C PRO A 120 0.66 -8.34 -5.64
N GLY A 121 1.45 -7.58 -4.88
CA GLY A 121 1.33 -6.14 -4.71
C GLY A 121 0.43 -5.69 -3.57
N GLY A 122 0.15 -6.57 -2.59
CA GLY A 122 -0.51 -6.23 -1.33
C GLY A 122 -2.03 -6.10 -1.37
N MET A 123 -2.64 -5.84 -2.52
CA MET A 123 -4.08 -5.59 -2.66
C MET A 123 -4.88 -6.83 -3.05
N PHE A 124 -6.17 -6.64 -3.25
CA PHE A 124 -7.13 -7.65 -3.68
C PHE A 124 -7.96 -7.11 -4.85
N GLY A 125 -8.27 -7.99 -5.80
CA GLY A 125 -9.08 -7.64 -6.96
C GLY A 125 -10.53 -7.38 -6.58
N ALA A 126 -11.02 -6.22 -6.96
CA ALA A 126 -12.40 -5.81 -6.68
C ALA A 126 -12.81 -4.59 -7.51
N ASP A 127 -12.64 -4.60 -8.80
CA ASP A 127 -13.00 -3.51 -9.72
C ASP A 127 -14.41 -2.90 -9.44
N GLU A 128 -14.57 -2.17 -8.37
CA GLU A 128 -15.67 -1.71 -7.53
C GLU A 128 -16.03 -2.73 -6.43
N ASN A 129 -16.44 -3.96 -6.75
CA ASN A 129 -16.91 -4.92 -5.77
C ASN A 129 -16.12 -6.23 -5.82
N ALA A 130 -15.67 -6.68 -4.65
CA ALA A 130 -15.08 -8.00 -4.50
C ALA A 130 -16.13 -9.07 -4.85
N ARG A 131 -15.80 -9.98 -5.77
CA ARG A 131 -16.70 -11.02 -6.26
C ARG A 131 -16.17 -12.40 -5.90
N ILE A 132 -17.02 -13.21 -5.29
CA ILE A 132 -16.66 -14.59 -4.91
C ILE A 132 -16.21 -15.38 -6.15
N GLY A 133 -15.04 -16.02 -6.06
CA GLY A 133 -14.44 -16.77 -7.17
C GLY A 133 -13.64 -15.91 -8.16
N PHE A 134 -13.62 -14.60 -7.98
CA PHE A 134 -12.80 -13.69 -8.76
C PHE A 134 -11.55 -13.30 -7.97
N PHE A 135 -10.41 -13.86 -8.37
CA PHE A 135 -9.09 -13.57 -7.80
C PHE A 135 -7.99 -13.54 -8.89
N ASP A 136 -8.39 -13.40 -10.15
CA ASP A 136 -7.47 -13.33 -11.30
C ASP A 136 -6.62 -12.04 -11.21
N PRO A 137 -5.31 -12.08 -11.48
CA PRO A 137 -4.42 -10.92 -11.37
C PRO A 137 -4.69 -9.80 -12.40
N ARG A 138 -5.59 -10.01 -13.37
CA ARG A 138 -6.10 -8.98 -14.27
C ARG A 138 -7.29 -8.18 -13.71
N GLN A 139 -7.85 -8.61 -12.57
CA GLN A 139 -8.93 -7.89 -11.93
C GLN A 139 -8.41 -6.58 -11.32
N GLY A 140 -9.12 -5.49 -11.63
CA GLY A 140 -8.75 -4.16 -11.18
C GLY A 140 -8.94 -3.94 -9.68
N THR A 141 -8.21 -2.97 -9.18
CA THR A 141 -8.39 -2.41 -7.84
C THR A 141 -8.42 -0.90 -7.97
N GLU A 142 -9.36 -0.28 -7.30
CA GLU A 142 -9.54 1.18 -7.30
C GLU A 142 -8.37 1.87 -6.59
N THR A 143 -7.89 3.00 -7.14
CA THR A 143 -6.79 3.78 -6.55
C THR A 143 -7.12 4.26 -5.13
N CYS A 144 -8.40 4.61 -4.83
CA CYS A 144 -8.83 4.88 -3.47
C CYS A 144 -8.60 3.69 -2.54
N GLY A 145 -8.80 2.47 -3.02
CA GLY A 145 -8.59 1.25 -2.24
C GLY A 145 -7.14 1.09 -1.77
N PHE A 146 -6.15 1.46 -2.60
CA PHE A 146 -4.74 1.46 -2.18
C PHE A 146 -4.51 2.43 -1.03
N VAL A 147 -5.01 3.64 -1.17
CA VAL A 147 -4.82 4.72 -0.18
C VAL A 147 -5.49 4.37 1.15
N GLU A 148 -6.73 3.90 1.11
CA GLU A 148 -7.47 3.52 2.31
C GLU A 148 -6.88 2.26 2.98
N GLN A 149 -6.32 1.34 2.20
CA GLN A 149 -5.61 0.19 2.77
C GLN A 149 -4.35 0.64 3.51
N MET A 150 -3.57 1.57 2.91
CA MET A 150 -2.38 2.13 3.56
C MET A 150 -2.75 2.83 4.88
N ALA A 151 -3.80 3.64 4.91
CA ALA A 151 -4.30 4.27 6.14
C ALA A 151 -4.76 3.25 7.19
N SER A 152 -5.43 2.18 6.75
CA SER A 152 -5.88 1.13 7.65
C SER A 152 -4.73 0.33 8.25
N ASP A 153 -3.74 -0.03 7.44
CA ASP A 153 -2.55 -0.74 7.90
C ASP A 153 -1.76 0.10 8.92
N GLU A 154 -1.64 1.40 8.67
CA GLU A 154 -1.00 2.34 9.58
C GLU A 154 -1.75 2.43 10.93
N ILE A 155 -3.07 2.56 10.92
CA ILE A 155 -3.89 2.61 12.13
C ILE A 155 -3.83 1.27 12.88
N MET A 156 -3.86 0.15 12.19
CA MET A 156 -3.69 -1.17 12.79
C MET A 156 -2.31 -1.34 13.43
N LEU A 157 -1.26 -0.81 12.79
CA LEU A 157 0.08 -0.76 13.35
C LEU A 157 0.13 0.07 14.64
N LEU A 158 -0.48 1.26 14.65
CA LEU A 158 -0.56 2.12 15.83
C LEU A 158 -1.30 1.47 16.99
N ILE A 159 -2.37 0.71 16.71
CA ILE A 159 -3.19 0.04 17.73
C ILE A 159 -2.48 -1.18 18.30
N SER A 160 -1.88 -2.01 17.45
CA SER A 160 -1.38 -3.33 17.81
C SER A 160 0.14 -3.40 18.05
N GLY A 161 0.91 -2.50 17.41
CA GLY A 161 2.36 -2.62 17.34
C GLY A 161 2.86 -3.80 16.51
N ASP A 162 1.96 -4.53 15.82
CA ASP A 162 2.32 -5.74 15.06
C ASP A 162 3.03 -5.38 13.76
N PRO A 163 4.29 -5.79 13.54
CA PRO A 163 5.06 -5.50 12.33
C PRO A 163 4.44 -6.04 11.04
N TYR A 164 3.51 -7.00 11.11
CA TYR A 164 2.73 -7.47 9.97
C TYR A 164 2.08 -6.31 9.19
N TRP A 165 1.51 -5.34 9.92
CA TRP A 165 0.82 -4.21 9.29
C TRP A 165 1.79 -3.27 8.57
N ALA A 166 2.99 -3.09 9.11
CA ALA A 166 4.04 -2.32 8.42
C ALA A 166 4.51 -3.04 7.15
N ASP A 167 4.70 -4.36 7.20
CA ASP A 167 5.08 -5.17 6.02
C ASP A 167 3.98 -5.12 4.94
N HIS A 168 2.71 -5.18 5.32
CA HIS A 168 1.59 -5.10 4.39
C HIS A 168 1.43 -3.70 3.79
N LEU A 169 1.59 -2.65 4.61
CA LEU A 169 1.60 -1.27 4.16
C LEU A 169 2.68 -1.04 3.10
N GLU A 170 3.91 -1.56 3.31
CA GLU A 170 5.01 -1.46 2.35
C GLU A 170 4.70 -2.24 1.05
N ASP A 171 4.05 -3.41 1.13
CA ASP A 171 3.64 -4.18 -0.06
C ASP A 171 2.68 -3.36 -0.94
N VAL A 172 1.75 -2.60 -0.36
CA VAL A 172 0.86 -1.70 -1.10
C VAL A 172 1.60 -0.44 -1.57
N ALA A 173 2.32 0.23 -0.67
CA ALA A 173 2.92 1.54 -0.89
C ALA A 173 4.03 1.54 -1.96
N PHE A 174 4.81 0.46 -2.07
CA PHE A 174 5.92 0.38 -3.01
C PHE A 174 5.58 -0.34 -4.32
N ASN A 175 4.45 -1.03 -4.37
CA ASN A 175 4.07 -1.84 -5.52
C ASN A 175 2.80 -1.32 -6.20
N SER A 176 1.62 -1.58 -5.64
CA SER A 176 0.34 -1.28 -6.29
C SER A 176 0.06 0.22 -6.39
N TYR A 177 0.32 0.98 -5.33
CA TYR A 177 -0.01 2.41 -5.28
C TYR A 177 0.76 3.24 -6.31
N PRO A 178 2.11 3.26 -6.39
CA PRO A 178 2.82 4.05 -7.39
C PRO A 178 2.56 3.57 -8.82
N ALA A 179 2.24 2.29 -9.02
CA ALA A 179 1.88 1.75 -10.33
C ALA A 179 0.56 2.30 -10.89
N SER A 180 -0.31 2.83 -10.05
CA SER A 180 -1.59 3.44 -10.45
C SER A 180 -1.47 4.90 -10.89
N LEU A 181 -0.34 5.55 -10.65
CA LEU A 181 -0.13 6.98 -10.82
C LEU A 181 0.84 7.28 -11.97
N MET A 182 0.68 8.44 -12.61
CA MET A 182 1.78 9.03 -13.37
C MET A 182 2.84 9.58 -12.41
N PRO A 183 4.14 9.50 -12.77
CA PRO A 183 5.21 9.92 -11.87
C PRO A 183 5.17 11.40 -11.46
N ASP A 184 4.55 12.25 -12.26
CA ASP A 184 4.35 13.68 -12.00
C ASP A 184 3.03 14.01 -11.28
N TYR A 185 2.26 12.98 -10.91
CA TYR A 185 0.94 13.06 -10.25
C TYR A 185 -0.14 13.82 -11.05
N ARG A 186 0.05 14.07 -12.33
CA ARG A 186 -0.92 14.78 -13.17
C ARG A 186 -2.02 13.91 -13.74
N ALA A 187 -1.85 12.61 -13.69
CA ALA A 187 -2.86 11.64 -14.11
C ALA A 187 -2.75 10.36 -13.27
N LEU A 188 -3.86 9.65 -13.17
CA LEU A 188 -3.96 8.38 -12.47
C LEU A 188 -4.89 7.44 -13.23
N ARG A 189 -4.80 6.14 -12.95
CA ARG A 189 -5.86 5.18 -13.30
C ARG A 189 -6.87 5.11 -12.17
N TYR A 190 -8.14 5.03 -12.54
CA TYR A 190 -9.18 4.66 -11.59
C TYR A 190 -8.96 3.23 -11.10
N LEU A 191 -8.82 2.28 -12.03
CA LEU A 191 -8.49 0.89 -11.75
C LEU A 191 -7.09 0.54 -12.25
N THR A 192 -6.37 -0.28 -11.50
CA THR A 192 -5.15 -0.95 -11.95
C THR A 192 -5.07 -2.37 -11.38
N CYS A 193 -4.25 -3.23 -11.96
CA CYS A 193 -4.14 -4.63 -11.57
C CYS A 193 -2.70 -5.14 -11.70
N PRO A 194 -2.35 -6.26 -11.04
CA PRO A 194 -1.01 -6.85 -11.13
C PRO A 194 -0.61 -7.27 -12.54
N ASN A 195 -1.55 -7.73 -13.36
CA ASN A 195 -1.33 -8.06 -14.76
C ASN A 195 -2.12 -7.11 -15.66
N MET A 196 -1.44 -6.11 -16.18
CA MET A 196 -1.98 -5.08 -17.05
C MET A 196 -1.02 -4.86 -18.23
N ALA A 197 -1.32 -5.48 -19.36
CA ALA A 197 -0.48 -5.39 -20.56
C ALA A 197 -0.86 -4.24 -21.50
N ILE A 198 -1.99 -3.59 -21.27
CA ILE A 198 -2.48 -2.44 -22.02
C ILE A 198 -3.28 -1.51 -21.11
N SER A 199 -3.23 -0.22 -21.37
CA SER A 199 -3.96 0.82 -20.63
C SER A 199 -4.59 1.78 -21.64
N ASP A 200 -5.86 1.56 -21.98
CA ASP A 200 -6.53 2.32 -23.02
C ASP A 200 -7.89 2.88 -22.59
N SER A 201 -8.48 3.71 -23.44
CA SER A 201 -9.71 4.45 -23.20
C SER A 201 -10.99 3.71 -23.60
N ARG A 202 -10.90 2.46 -24.07
CA ARG A 202 -12.10 1.70 -24.44
C ARG A 202 -12.94 1.33 -23.21
N ASN A 203 -14.18 0.95 -23.45
CA ASN A 203 -15.01 0.34 -22.43
C ASN A 203 -14.60 -1.13 -22.23
N HIS A 204 -14.20 -1.49 -21.00
CA HIS A 204 -13.74 -2.83 -20.65
C HIS A 204 -14.84 -3.74 -20.08
N HIS A 205 -16.08 -3.25 -19.98
CA HIS A 205 -17.21 -4.07 -19.53
C HIS A 205 -17.61 -5.11 -20.61
N PRO A 206 -17.93 -6.37 -20.27
CA PRO A 206 -18.05 -6.91 -18.91
C PRO A 206 -16.78 -7.54 -18.34
N GLY A 207 -15.62 -7.38 -18.96
CA GLY A 207 -14.34 -7.90 -18.43
C GLY A 207 -13.94 -7.27 -17.09
N LEU A 208 -14.27 -5.99 -16.91
CA LEU A 208 -14.29 -5.30 -15.63
C LEU A 208 -15.73 -4.94 -15.25
N ASP A 209 -16.03 -4.87 -13.96
CA ASP A 209 -17.35 -4.56 -13.43
C ASP A 209 -17.79 -3.13 -13.80
N ASN A 210 -16.84 -2.19 -13.76
CA ASN A 210 -17.06 -0.84 -14.24
C ASN A 210 -17.03 -0.74 -15.78
N SER A 211 -17.95 0.02 -16.33
CA SER A 211 -17.93 0.41 -17.74
C SER A 211 -17.19 1.72 -17.93
N GLY A 212 -16.44 1.86 -19.03
CA GLY A 212 -15.74 3.08 -19.41
C GLY A 212 -14.21 2.98 -19.40
N PRO A 213 -13.50 4.09 -19.60
CA PRO A 213 -12.05 4.13 -19.78
C PRO A 213 -11.28 4.16 -18.44
N PHE A 214 -11.60 3.27 -17.51
CA PHE A 214 -10.98 3.28 -16.19
C PHE A 214 -9.53 2.84 -16.15
N LEU A 215 -9.03 2.21 -17.21
CA LEU A 215 -7.63 1.83 -17.32
C LEU A 215 -6.74 2.90 -17.94
N ALA A 216 -7.29 3.92 -18.60
CA ALA A 216 -6.50 5.01 -19.15
C ALA A 216 -5.90 5.87 -18.02
N MET A 217 -4.68 6.39 -18.23
CA MET A 217 -4.10 7.42 -17.36
C MET A 217 -4.82 8.74 -17.62
N ASN A 218 -5.73 9.13 -16.71
CA ASN A 218 -6.62 10.26 -16.88
C ASN A 218 -6.67 11.13 -15.61
N PRO A 219 -6.47 12.46 -15.69
CA PRO A 219 -6.59 13.35 -14.53
C PRO A 219 -8.00 13.45 -13.97
N PHE A 220 -9.02 12.98 -14.73
CA PHE A 220 -10.44 13.04 -14.39
C PHE A 220 -11.10 11.65 -14.39
N SER A 221 -10.35 10.60 -14.09
CA SER A 221 -10.87 9.23 -14.09
C SER A 221 -11.98 9.00 -13.07
N SER A 222 -11.94 9.68 -11.94
CA SER A 222 -13.01 9.74 -10.94
C SER A 222 -12.70 10.83 -9.90
N ARG A 223 -13.73 11.47 -9.37
CA ARG A 223 -13.57 12.50 -8.33
C ARG A 223 -12.94 11.95 -7.05
N CYS A 224 -13.37 10.77 -6.57
CA CYS A 224 -12.81 10.21 -5.35
C CYS A 224 -11.32 9.91 -5.49
N CYS A 225 -10.90 9.21 -6.54
CA CYS A 225 -9.48 8.91 -6.76
C CYS A 225 -8.62 10.14 -6.99
N GLN A 226 -9.15 11.19 -7.65
CA GLN A 226 -8.46 12.47 -7.82
C GLN A 226 -8.11 13.13 -6.49
N HIS A 227 -8.98 13.02 -5.50
CA HIS A 227 -8.73 13.57 -4.17
C HIS A 227 -7.87 12.64 -3.32
N ASN A 228 -8.21 11.35 -3.31
CA ASN A 228 -7.61 10.40 -2.38
C ASN A 228 -6.17 10.02 -2.72
N HIS A 229 -5.79 9.97 -4.02
CA HIS A 229 -4.42 9.58 -4.39
C HIS A 229 -3.35 10.44 -3.72
N GLY A 230 -3.63 11.70 -3.43
CA GLY A 230 -2.69 12.61 -2.75
C GLY A 230 -2.41 12.27 -1.28
N PHE A 231 -3.19 11.37 -0.67
CA PHE A 231 -3.01 10.98 0.73
C PHE A 231 -2.08 9.78 0.93
N GLY A 232 -1.82 8.97 -0.11
CA GLY A 232 -1.09 7.72 0.05
C GLY A 232 0.32 7.91 0.63
N TRP A 233 1.17 8.75 0.02
CA TRP A 233 2.49 9.03 0.58
C TRP A 233 2.44 9.77 1.92
N PRO A 234 1.56 10.76 2.17
CA PRO A 234 1.34 11.31 3.50
C PRO A 234 1.07 10.24 4.57
N TYR A 235 0.18 9.29 4.35
CA TYR A 235 -0.07 8.19 5.27
C TYR A 235 1.18 7.35 5.54
N TYR A 236 1.96 7.01 4.49
CA TYR A 236 3.19 6.25 4.68
C TYR A 236 4.22 7.00 5.55
N VAL A 237 4.37 8.31 5.37
CA VAL A 237 5.42 9.09 6.05
C VAL A 237 5.00 9.67 7.40
N GLU A 238 3.71 9.68 7.70
CA GLU A 238 3.16 10.30 8.92
C GLU A 238 3.65 9.58 10.18
N HIS A 239 3.85 8.26 10.10
CA HIS A 239 4.20 7.41 11.24
C HIS A 239 5.46 6.56 11.01
N LEU A 240 6.49 7.10 10.34
CA LEU A 240 7.78 6.41 10.18
C LEU A 240 8.42 6.10 11.54
N VAL A 241 8.26 7.02 12.50
CA VAL A 241 8.79 6.95 13.85
C VAL A 241 7.67 7.16 14.87
N LEU A 242 7.54 6.24 15.80
CA LEU A 242 6.52 6.24 16.84
C LEU A 242 7.15 6.36 18.24
N ALA A 243 6.48 7.09 19.13
CA ALA A 243 6.76 7.01 20.56
C ALA A 243 6.19 5.69 21.11
N THR A 244 6.87 5.13 22.11
CA THR A 244 6.44 3.87 22.75
C THR A 244 5.96 4.10 24.19
N PRO A 245 5.11 3.21 24.75
CA PRO A 245 4.56 3.38 26.11
C PRO A 245 5.60 3.40 27.23
N ASP A 246 6.81 2.90 26.97
CA ASP A 246 7.95 2.89 27.89
C ASP A 246 8.84 4.13 27.74
N ASN A 247 8.33 5.21 27.15
CA ASN A 247 9.06 6.44 26.84
C ASN A 247 10.27 6.22 25.93
N GLY A 248 10.24 5.20 25.10
CA GLY A 248 11.21 4.96 24.03
C GLY A 248 10.75 5.47 22.68
N VAL A 249 11.41 5.00 21.63
CA VAL A 249 11.10 5.34 20.24
C VAL A 249 11.19 4.09 19.34
N ALA A 250 10.29 3.97 18.37
CA ALA A 250 10.30 2.90 17.39
C ALA A 250 10.39 3.45 15.97
N ALA A 251 11.37 2.99 15.18
CA ALA A 251 11.38 3.15 13.73
C ALA A 251 10.62 1.95 13.13
N VAL A 252 9.42 2.22 12.63
CA VAL A 252 8.47 1.17 12.19
C VAL A 252 8.35 1.07 10.68
N LEU A 253 8.56 2.16 9.97
CA LEU A 253 8.65 2.26 8.51
C LEU A 253 9.93 3.00 8.15
N TYR A 254 10.47 2.79 6.96
CA TYR A 254 11.77 3.32 6.58
C TYR A 254 11.66 4.31 5.42
N ASN A 255 12.07 5.55 5.69
CA ASN A 255 12.28 6.61 4.70
C ASN A 255 13.09 7.73 5.32
N SER A 256 13.79 8.53 4.51
CA SER A 256 14.56 9.65 5.02
C SER A 256 13.67 10.69 5.70
N CYS A 257 13.88 10.91 6.99
CA CYS A 257 13.08 11.83 7.78
C CYS A 257 13.87 12.50 8.92
N LYS A 258 13.21 13.44 9.60
CA LYS A 258 13.63 14.04 10.85
C LYS A 258 12.43 14.06 11.80
N ALA A 259 12.49 13.28 12.87
CA ALA A 259 11.48 13.23 13.92
C ALA A 259 11.98 13.89 15.20
N ASN A 260 11.14 14.70 15.85
CA ASN A 260 11.38 15.20 17.20
C ASN A 260 10.47 14.43 18.16
N VAL A 261 11.07 13.78 19.14
CA VAL A 261 10.39 12.85 20.06
C VAL A 261 10.83 13.13 21.49
N LYS A 262 9.91 13.01 22.46
CA LYS A 262 10.25 13.01 23.88
C LYS A 262 10.46 11.58 24.34
N VAL A 263 11.60 11.33 25.01
CA VAL A 263 12.02 9.98 25.44
C VAL A 263 12.49 10.00 26.90
N GLY A 264 12.61 8.81 27.50
CA GLY A 264 13.13 8.65 28.84
C GLY A 264 12.32 9.43 29.91
N ASP A 265 12.94 10.40 30.54
CA ASP A 265 12.33 11.27 31.54
C ASP A 265 11.58 12.49 30.94
N GLY A 266 11.43 12.54 29.64
CA GLY A 266 10.79 13.65 28.91
C GLY A 266 11.77 14.51 28.12
N THR A 267 13.04 14.11 28.03
CA THR A 267 14.06 14.78 27.22
C THR A 267 13.67 14.76 25.77
N GLU A 268 13.72 15.90 25.10
CA GLU A 268 13.43 16.04 23.68
C GLU A 268 14.66 15.68 22.84
N ILE A 269 14.51 14.72 21.94
CA ILE A 269 15.54 14.31 20.99
C ILE A 269 15.11 14.57 19.55
N THR A 270 16.08 14.68 18.67
CA THR A 270 15.90 14.59 17.22
C THR A 270 16.42 13.25 16.73
N LEU A 271 15.59 12.46 16.10
CA LEU A 271 16.02 11.28 15.35
C LEU A 271 16.01 11.61 13.85
N ARG A 272 17.19 11.55 13.23
CA ARG A 272 17.35 11.74 11.78
C ARG A 272 17.54 10.38 11.13
N GLU A 273 16.70 10.04 10.19
CA GLU A 273 16.80 8.84 9.37
C GLU A 273 17.26 9.21 7.96
N GLN A 274 18.19 8.45 7.38
CA GLN A 274 18.72 8.60 6.04
C GLN A 274 18.79 7.24 5.37
N THR A 275 18.08 7.11 4.23
CA THR A 275 18.01 5.86 3.46
C THR A 275 17.48 6.12 2.05
N ASN A 276 17.76 5.21 1.12
CA ASN A 276 17.11 5.07 -0.17
C ASN A 276 16.21 3.80 -0.20
N TYR A 277 15.77 3.33 0.96
CA TYR A 277 14.81 2.23 1.06
C TYR A 277 13.53 2.56 0.29
N PRO A 278 12.90 1.63 -0.44
CA PRO A 278 13.17 0.17 -0.51
C PRO A 278 14.17 -0.26 -1.60
N PHE A 279 14.95 0.63 -2.18
CA PHE A 279 15.89 0.30 -3.25
C PHE A 279 17.31 0.01 -2.74
N GLU A 280 17.60 0.38 -1.50
CA GLU A 280 18.84 0.10 -0.79
C GLU A 280 18.57 -0.58 0.56
N GLU A 281 19.55 -1.36 1.01
CA GLU A 281 19.42 -2.24 2.17
C GLU A 281 19.76 -1.54 3.49
N MET A 282 20.37 -0.36 3.42
CA MET A 282 20.91 0.33 4.58
C MET A 282 20.04 1.53 5.00
N THR A 283 19.73 1.58 6.28
CA THR A 283 19.10 2.74 6.93
C THR A 283 20.00 3.22 8.06
N ARG A 284 20.28 4.52 8.08
CA ARG A 284 21.13 5.18 9.06
C ARG A 284 20.29 6.10 9.93
N PHE A 285 20.41 5.97 11.24
CA PHE A 285 19.80 6.86 12.21
C PHE A 285 20.88 7.65 12.94
N THR A 286 20.65 8.94 13.18
CA THR A 286 21.50 9.78 14.02
C THR A 286 20.64 10.38 15.13
N VAL A 287 21.09 10.22 16.37
CA VAL A 287 20.46 10.80 17.56
C VAL A 287 21.02 12.19 17.78
N GLY A 288 20.16 13.20 17.84
CA GLY A 288 20.51 14.55 18.28
C GLY A 288 19.88 14.83 19.64
N THR A 289 20.65 15.22 20.61
CA THR A 289 20.19 15.51 22.00
C THR A 289 21.04 16.57 22.65
N SER A 290 20.44 17.38 23.54
CA SER A 290 21.18 18.38 24.35
C SER A 290 21.90 17.79 25.53
N GLU A 291 21.53 16.61 26.00
CA GLU A 291 22.08 15.90 27.14
C GLU A 291 22.01 14.38 26.91
N ASN A 292 22.81 13.63 27.69
CA ASN A 292 22.73 12.19 27.66
C ASN A 292 21.36 11.72 28.18
N VAL A 293 20.70 10.81 27.49
CA VAL A 293 19.38 10.29 27.87
C VAL A 293 19.28 8.80 27.62
N SER A 294 18.73 8.06 28.58
CA SER A 294 18.51 6.62 28.48
C SER A 294 17.10 6.36 27.94
N PHE A 295 17.00 5.62 26.86
CA PHE A 295 15.71 5.15 26.32
C PHE A 295 15.88 3.89 25.49
N LEU A 296 14.75 3.21 25.24
CA LEU A 296 14.65 2.04 24.36
C LEU A 296 14.44 2.50 22.92
N PHE A 297 15.30 2.05 22.01
CA PHE A 297 15.15 2.28 20.60
C PHE A 297 14.78 0.96 19.89
N TYR A 298 13.58 0.92 19.33
CA TYR A 298 13.04 -0.23 18.61
C TYR A 298 13.22 -0.05 17.11
N LEU A 299 13.76 -1.08 16.46
CA LEU A 299 13.93 -1.14 15.00
C LEU A 299 13.11 -2.31 14.46
N ARG A 300 12.18 -2.06 13.56
CA ARG A 300 11.44 -3.14 12.89
C ARG A 300 12.37 -3.97 12.02
N ILE A 301 12.30 -5.29 12.15
CA ILE A 301 12.92 -6.25 11.23
C ILE A 301 11.81 -6.82 10.35
N PRO A 302 11.73 -6.45 9.07
CA PRO A 302 10.69 -6.94 8.17
C PRO A 302 10.68 -8.46 8.08
N SER A 303 9.51 -9.07 7.84
CA SER A 303 9.37 -10.54 7.78
C SER A 303 10.18 -11.19 6.66
N TRP A 304 10.45 -10.46 5.58
CA TRP A 304 11.28 -10.93 4.46
C TRP A 304 12.78 -10.93 4.77
N CYS A 305 13.25 -10.15 5.76
CA CYS A 305 14.69 -9.98 6.04
C CYS A 305 15.21 -11.06 7.01
N LYS A 306 15.96 -12.02 6.50
CA LYS A 306 16.50 -13.16 7.29
C LYS A 306 17.80 -12.84 8.00
N ASN A 307 18.60 -11.91 7.47
CA ASN A 307 20.00 -11.68 7.86
C ASN A 307 20.27 -10.23 8.27
N ALA A 308 19.33 -9.62 9.00
CA ALA A 308 19.49 -8.25 9.47
C ALA A 308 20.74 -8.08 10.35
N SER A 309 21.32 -6.88 10.34
CA SER A 309 22.40 -6.52 11.26
C SER A 309 22.29 -5.06 11.70
N VAL A 310 22.73 -4.79 12.93
CA VAL A 310 22.75 -3.45 13.53
C VAL A 310 24.16 -3.10 13.96
N LEU A 311 24.62 -1.90 13.62
CA LEU A 311 25.84 -1.32 14.13
C LEU A 311 25.50 -0.06 14.94
N ILE A 312 26.19 0.17 16.05
CA ILE A 312 26.11 1.42 16.81
C ILE A 312 27.52 2.01 16.87
N ASN A 313 27.66 3.22 16.36
CA ASN A 313 28.97 3.89 16.25
C ASN A 313 30.02 2.99 15.59
N GLY A 314 29.66 2.29 14.53
CA GLY A 314 30.49 1.38 13.77
C GLY A 314 30.74 0.01 14.44
N LYS A 315 30.18 -0.27 15.61
CA LYS A 315 30.35 -1.56 16.32
C LYS A 315 29.11 -2.42 16.17
N LYS A 316 29.29 -3.64 15.64
CA LYS A 316 28.19 -4.62 15.48
C LYS A 316 27.58 -4.98 16.82
N GLN A 317 26.25 -4.97 16.89
CA GLN A 317 25.49 -5.35 18.07
C GLN A 317 25.12 -6.84 18.03
N GLN A 318 25.02 -7.45 19.23
CA GLN A 318 24.58 -8.83 19.40
C GLN A 318 23.10 -8.90 19.85
N THR A 319 22.29 -7.98 19.37
CA THR A 319 20.85 -7.96 19.63
C THR A 319 20.15 -9.04 18.80
N LYS A 320 19.06 -9.60 19.34
CA LYS A 320 18.22 -10.57 18.61
C LYS A 320 17.52 -9.83 17.45
N LEU A 321 17.75 -10.30 16.23
CA LEU A 321 17.23 -9.75 15.00
C LEU A 321 16.41 -10.84 14.28
N ALA A 322 15.16 -11.05 14.69
CA ALA A 322 14.30 -12.04 14.07
C ALA A 322 13.37 -11.39 13.03
N PRO A 323 13.17 -12.01 11.86
CA PRO A 323 12.18 -11.54 10.89
C PRO A 323 10.79 -11.37 11.50
N GLY A 324 10.06 -10.32 11.12
CA GLY A 324 8.72 -10.03 11.62
C GLY A 324 8.68 -9.62 13.10
N THR A 325 9.74 -9.03 13.63
CA THR A 325 9.82 -8.56 15.03
C THR A 325 10.47 -7.18 15.15
N TYR A 326 10.60 -6.69 16.39
CA TYR A 326 11.41 -5.52 16.68
C TYR A 326 12.70 -5.91 17.37
N ALA A 327 13.82 -5.31 16.93
CA ALA A 327 15.06 -5.30 17.68
C ALA A 327 15.00 -4.17 18.72
N CYS A 328 15.20 -4.49 19.99
CA CYS A 328 15.21 -3.50 21.07
C CYS A 328 16.65 -3.21 21.48
N ILE A 329 17.01 -1.93 21.55
CA ILE A 329 18.33 -1.45 21.95
C ILE A 329 18.14 -0.54 23.16
N GLU A 330 18.61 -0.99 24.32
CA GLU A 330 18.60 -0.24 25.59
C GLU A 330 19.97 0.33 25.86
N ARG A 331 20.07 1.65 25.95
CA ARG A 331 21.32 2.32 26.35
C ARG A 331 21.11 3.79 26.70
N GLU A 332 22.15 4.41 27.30
CA GLU A 332 22.32 5.86 27.38
C GLU A 332 22.80 6.37 26.01
N TRP A 333 21.99 7.24 25.39
CA TRP A 333 22.26 7.86 24.10
C TRP A 333 22.89 9.23 24.26
N LYS A 334 23.79 9.58 23.33
CA LYS A 334 24.52 10.84 23.28
C LYS A 334 24.30 11.53 21.94
N ASP A 335 24.52 12.85 21.96
CA ASP A 335 24.50 13.63 20.73
C ASP A 335 25.46 13.07 19.68
N GLY A 336 24.96 12.88 18.44
CA GLY A 336 25.74 12.31 17.36
C GLY A 336 25.85 10.77 17.35
N ASP A 337 25.25 10.05 18.33
CA ASP A 337 25.23 8.58 18.26
C ASP A 337 24.56 8.11 16.97
N GLU A 338 25.22 7.17 16.28
CA GLU A 338 24.78 6.62 15.01
C GLU A 338 24.34 5.16 15.16
N VAL A 339 23.16 4.84 14.57
CA VAL A 339 22.68 3.47 14.42
C VAL A 339 22.56 3.17 12.93
N VAL A 340 23.21 2.11 12.47
CA VAL A 340 23.09 1.62 11.10
C VAL A 340 22.37 0.27 11.13
N LEU A 341 21.16 0.25 10.58
CA LEU A 341 20.41 -0.96 10.32
C LEU A 341 20.68 -1.41 8.88
N ASN A 342 21.11 -2.66 8.72
CA ASN A 342 21.27 -3.27 7.41
C ASN A 342 20.27 -4.42 7.26
N LEU A 343 19.47 -4.36 6.20
CA LEU A 343 18.39 -5.29 5.85
C LEU A 343 18.70 -5.95 4.50
N PRO A 344 19.59 -6.96 4.44
CA PRO A 344 19.96 -7.61 3.19
C PRO A 344 18.73 -8.19 2.48
N MET A 345 18.59 -7.84 1.19
CA MET A 345 17.49 -8.27 0.35
C MET A 345 17.91 -9.45 -0.51
N GLU A 346 17.07 -10.47 -0.51
CA GLU A 346 17.19 -11.64 -1.38
C GLU A 346 15.93 -11.72 -2.24
N TYR A 347 16.04 -12.25 -3.45
CA TYR A 347 14.83 -12.55 -4.21
C TYR A 347 14.14 -13.80 -3.66
N ALA A 348 12.81 -13.77 -3.65
CA ALA A 348 11.96 -14.85 -3.25
C ALA A 348 10.86 -15.08 -4.29
N VAL A 349 10.49 -16.34 -4.50
CA VAL A 349 9.38 -16.70 -5.38
C VAL A 349 8.17 -17.03 -4.51
N ARG A 350 7.08 -16.27 -4.67
CA ARG A 350 5.78 -16.59 -4.07
C ARG A 350 4.93 -17.37 -5.07
N GLN A 351 4.27 -18.43 -4.60
CA GLN A 351 3.34 -19.21 -5.40
C GLN A 351 1.89 -18.89 -5.03
N TRP A 352 1.08 -18.66 -6.03
CA TRP A 352 -0.35 -18.34 -5.93
C TRP A 352 -1.18 -19.55 -6.35
N GLN A 353 -1.47 -20.46 -5.41
CA GLN A 353 -2.09 -21.75 -5.69
C GLN A 353 -3.48 -21.60 -6.35
N VAL A 354 -4.32 -20.72 -5.83
CA VAL A 354 -5.67 -20.47 -6.40
C VAL A 354 -5.62 -19.79 -7.77
N ASN A 355 -4.52 -19.13 -8.09
CA ASN A 355 -4.24 -18.52 -9.39
C ASN A 355 -3.42 -19.45 -10.28
N LYS A 356 -3.88 -20.67 -10.47
CA LYS A 356 -3.30 -21.67 -11.39
C LYS A 356 -1.81 -21.98 -11.11
N ASN A 357 -1.43 -21.91 -9.82
CA ASN A 357 -0.03 -22.04 -9.39
C ASN A 357 0.93 -21.04 -10.05
N SER A 358 0.42 -19.87 -10.45
CA SER A 358 1.26 -18.78 -10.93
C SER A 358 2.25 -18.33 -9.87
N VAL A 359 3.27 -17.61 -10.29
CA VAL A 359 4.33 -17.14 -9.40
C VAL A 359 4.55 -15.64 -9.54
N SER A 360 4.95 -15.00 -8.45
CA SER A 360 5.56 -13.68 -8.45
C SER A 360 6.95 -13.73 -7.86
N VAL A 361 7.77 -12.75 -8.15
CA VAL A 361 9.11 -12.60 -7.60
C VAL A 361 9.15 -11.35 -6.75
N ASP A 362 9.68 -11.47 -5.54
CA ASP A 362 9.91 -10.36 -4.65
C ASP A 362 11.39 -10.15 -4.38
N TYR A 363 11.79 -8.91 -4.15
CA TYR A 363 13.12 -8.53 -3.69
C TYR A 363 12.98 -7.56 -2.51
N GLY A 364 13.17 -8.06 -1.31
CA GLY A 364 12.77 -7.34 -0.10
C GLY A 364 11.26 -7.02 -0.13
N PRO A 365 10.83 -5.76 0.04
CA PRO A 365 9.42 -5.36 -0.02
C PRO A 365 8.91 -5.12 -1.45
N LEU A 366 9.78 -5.22 -2.46
CA LEU A 366 9.44 -4.93 -3.85
C LEU A 366 8.95 -6.18 -4.57
N THR A 367 7.76 -6.14 -5.12
CA THR A 367 7.30 -7.12 -6.12
C THR A 367 7.88 -6.75 -7.48
N LEU A 368 8.39 -7.73 -8.20
CA LEU A 368 8.97 -7.55 -9.53
C LEU A 368 7.95 -7.87 -10.63
N SER A 369 7.94 -7.03 -11.65
CA SER A 369 7.08 -7.15 -12.82
C SER A 369 7.91 -7.24 -14.08
N LEU A 370 7.40 -7.91 -15.11
CA LEU A 370 8.01 -7.87 -16.44
C LEU A 370 8.11 -6.42 -16.91
N LYS A 371 9.30 -6.02 -17.33
CA LYS A 371 9.50 -4.75 -18.03
C LYS A 371 8.88 -4.87 -19.42
N ILE A 372 7.82 -4.12 -19.65
CA ILE A 372 7.17 -3.97 -20.95
C ILE A 372 7.56 -2.58 -21.47
N GLU A 373 8.10 -2.49 -22.67
CA GLU A 373 8.34 -1.19 -23.31
C GLU A 373 7.00 -0.51 -23.56
N GLU A 374 6.89 0.77 -23.19
CA GLU A 374 5.65 1.52 -23.13
C GLU A 374 5.62 2.60 -24.24
N GLU A 375 4.60 2.56 -25.09
CA GLU A 375 4.29 3.63 -26.04
C GLU A 375 3.16 4.49 -25.48
N TYR A 376 3.45 5.77 -25.22
CA TYR A 376 2.49 6.74 -24.70
C TYR A 376 1.81 7.49 -25.83
N LYS A 377 0.50 7.33 -25.92
CA LYS A 377 -0.34 8.05 -26.87
C LYS A 377 -1.18 9.07 -26.11
N GLN A 378 -0.90 10.36 -26.31
CA GLN A 378 -1.66 11.42 -25.65
C GLN A 378 -3.06 11.51 -26.27
N MET A 379 -4.07 11.64 -25.41
CA MET A 379 -5.47 11.77 -25.74
C MET A 379 -5.99 13.16 -25.32
N PRO A 380 -7.07 13.68 -25.95
CA PRO A 380 -7.70 14.94 -25.52
C PRO A 380 -8.32 14.78 -24.13
N SER A 381 -7.77 15.42 -23.11
CA SER A 381 -8.27 15.30 -21.72
C SER A 381 -9.71 15.80 -21.56
N THR A 382 -10.11 16.82 -22.34
CA THR A 382 -11.47 17.36 -22.33
C THR A 382 -12.53 16.37 -22.83
N GLU A 383 -12.14 15.39 -23.66
CA GLU A 383 -13.03 14.39 -24.26
C GLU A 383 -13.03 13.07 -23.49
N THR A 384 -12.02 12.85 -22.63
CA THR A 384 -11.83 11.58 -21.91
C THR A 384 -12.32 11.62 -20.46
N ALA A 385 -12.81 12.76 -19.99
CA ALA A 385 -13.51 12.84 -18.70
C ALA A 385 -14.83 12.05 -18.77
N VAL A 386 -15.08 11.20 -17.77
CA VAL A 386 -16.21 10.26 -17.76
C VAL A 386 -17.13 10.48 -16.56
N TRP A 387 -18.42 10.17 -16.75
CA TRP A 387 -19.48 10.21 -15.75
C TRP A 387 -19.62 11.57 -15.06
N ASP A 388 -19.49 11.63 -13.75
CA ASP A 388 -19.55 12.83 -12.94
C ASP A 388 -18.25 13.63 -12.94
N SER A 389 -17.18 13.04 -13.46
CA SER A 389 -15.90 13.70 -13.68
C SER A 389 -15.96 14.55 -14.94
N LYS A 390 -16.07 15.85 -14.77
CA LYS A 390 -16.14 16.82 -15.88
C LYS A 390 -14.88 17.64 -15.94
N TRP A 391 -14.47 17.98 -17.16
CA TRP A 391 -13.43 18.97 -17.36
C TRP A 391 -13.85 20.31 -16.71
N GLN A 392 -12.97 20.86 -15.90
CA GLN A 392 -13.23 22.17 -15.28
C GLN A 392 -13.03 23.26 -16.32
N GLU A 393 -14.04 24.11 -16.51
CA GLU A 393 -13.97 25.24 -17.44
C GLU A 393 -12.80 26.16 -17.03
N GLY A 394 -12.00 26.57 -18.03
CA GLY A 394 -10.82 27.40 -17.85
C GLY A 394 -9.55 26.65 -17.41
N ALA A 395 -9.59 25.36 -17.13
CA ALA A 395 -8.40 24.59 -16.85
C ALA A 395 -7.57 24.35 -18.12
N ASP A 396 -6.25 24.35 -17.99
CA ASP A 396 -5.33 24.10 -19.12
C ASP A 396 -5.19 22.59 -19.37
N ALA A 397 -5.81 22.09 -20.44
CA ALA A 397 -5.76 20.70 -20.82
C ALA A 397 -4.33 20.21 -21.15
N SER A 398 -3.42 21.10 -21.56
CA SER A 398 -2.03 20.74 -21.84
C SER A 398 -1.22 20.47 -20.56
N ALA A 399 -1.60 21.09 -19.45
CA ALA A 399 -0.98 20.86 -18.14
C ALA A 399 -1.44 19.55 -17.49
N TRP A 400 -2.57 18.98 -17.92
CA TRP A 400 -3.20 17.78 -17.36
C TRP A 400 -3.49 16.76 -18.47
N PRO A 401 -2.46 16.11 -19.03
CA PRO A 401 -2.63 15.20 -20.16
C PRO A 401 -3.26 13.87 -19.76
N THR A 402 -4.03 13.31 -20.68
CA THR A 402 -4.53 11.93 -20.63
C THR A 402 -3.71 11.06 -21.57
N PHE A 403 -3.45 9.80 -21.17
CA PHE A 403 -2.67 8.87 -21.97
C PHE A 403 -3.37 7.52 -22.12
N GLU A 404 -3.33 6.98 -23.33
CA GLU A 404 -3.29 5.54 -23.55
C GLU A 404 -1.83 5.08 -23.51
N ILE A 405 -1.58 3.90 -22.94
CA ILE A 405 -0.26 3.30 -22.88
C ILE A 405 -0.34 1.92 -23.51
N LEU A 406 0.40 1.73 -24.59
CA LEU A 406 0.37 0.51 -25.40
C LEU A 406 1.67 -0.27 -25.24
N PRO A 407 1.65 -1.60 -25.28
CA PRO A 407 2.87 -2.40 -25.21
C PRO A 407 3.67 -2.31 -26.49
N ALA A 408 4.93 -1.88 -26.42
CA ALA A 408 5.87 -1.84 -27.52
C ALA A 408 6.87 -3.03 -27.53
N SER A 409 6.70 -3.96 -26.59
CA SER A 409 7.46 -5.22 -26.53
C SER A 409 6.54 -6.39 -26.17
N PRO A 410 6.97 -7.66 -26.41
CA PRO A 410 6.24 -8.83 -25.96
C PRO A 410 6.06 -8.83 -24.42
N TRP A 411 4.88 -9.26 -23.97
CA TRP A 411 4.53 -9.25 -22.54
C TRP A 411 4.06 -10.61 -22.02
N ASN A 412 3.70 -11.53 -22.88
CA ASN A 412 3.03 -12.80 -22.59
C ASN A 412 4.04 -13.92 -22.27
N TYR A 413 4.85 -13.71 -21.25
CA TYR A 413 5.88 -14.64 -20.83
C TYR A 413 5.46 -15.52 -19.64
N ALA A 414 5.82 -16.79 -19.70
CA ALA A 414 5.91 -17.68 -18.54
C ALA A 414 7.32 -17.58 -17.96
N LEU A 415 7.45 -17.51 -16.65
CA LEU A 415 8.73 -17.34 -15.95
C LEU A 415 9.40 -18.72 -15.69
N ARG A 416 10.71 -18.83 -15.95
CA ARG A 416 11.51 -19.99 -15.58
C ARG A 416 12.10 -19.79 -14.18
N VAL A 417 11.44 -20.37 -13.18
CA VAL A 417 11.76 -20.14 -11.76
C VAL A 417 13.08 -20.78 -11.29
N GLN A 418 13.59 -21.82 -11.99
CA GLN A 418 14.86 -22.45 -11.65
C GLN A 418 16.09 -21.70 -12.20
N SER A 419 15.88 -20.76 -13.10
CA SER A 419 16.98 -19.94 -13.63
C SER A 419 17.40 -18.88 -12.62
N PRO A 420 18.69 -18.57 -12.53
CA PRO A 420 19.16 -17.45 -11.71
C PRO A 420 18.49 -16.14 -12.12
N ILE A 421 18.11 -15.36 -11.13
CA ILE A 421 17.66 -13.96 -11.31
C ILE A 421 18.83 -13.07 -10.91
N THR A 422 19.30 -12.22 -11.81
CA THR A 422 20.50 -11.41 -11.59
C THR A 422 20.15 -9.94 -11.48
N LEU A 423 20.46 -9.33 -10.32
CA LEU A 423 20.29 -7.90 -10.07
C LEU A 423 21.30 -7.09 -10.86
N GLN A 424 20.83 -6.06 -11.56
CA GLN A 424 21.61 -5.01 -12.19
C GLN A 424 21.25 -3.67 -11.55
N ARG A 425 22.19 -3.06 -10.82
CA ARG A 425 22.00 -1.76 -10.21
C ARG A 425 22.28 -0.64 -11.21
N ARG A 426 21.52 0.45 -11.09
CA ARG A 426 21.68 1.70 -11.80
C ARG A 426 21.94 2.83 -10.81
N ASN A 427 22.36 3.99 -11.30
CA ASN A 427 22.50 5.18 -10.48
C ASN A 427 21.15 5.62 -9.90
N TRP A 428 21.17 6.17 -8.72
CA TRP A 428 20.00 6.84 -8.14
C TRP A 428 19.55 7.99 -9.02
N PRO A 429 18.24 8.15 -9.29
CA PRO A 429 17.74 9.20 -10.16
C PRO A 429 17.98 10.61 -9.59
N SER A 430 18.38 11.54 -10.45
CA SER A 430 18.68 12.92 -10.05
C SER A 430 17.46 13.73 -9.57
N ASP A 431 16.26 13.32 -9.99
CA ASP A 431 14.97 13.90 -9.57
C ASP A 431 14.39 13.23 -8.30
N ASN A 432 15.12 12.26 -7.73
CA ASN A 432 14.68 11.44 -6.59
C ASN A 432 13.36 10.68 -6.82
N ASN A 433 12.95 10.44 -8.06
CA ASN A 433 11.78 9.64 -8.38
C ASN A 433 12.18 8.27 -8.97
N PRO A 434 12.26 7.20 -8.16
CA PRO A 434 12.68 5.88 -8.61
C PRO A 434 11.55 5.06 -9.26
N PHE A 435 10.32 5.60 -9.35
CA PHE A 435 9.14 4.85 -9.78
C PHE A 435 8.79 5.05 -11.27
N THR A 436 9.82 5.04 -12.15
CA THR A 436 9.62 5.00 -13.60
C THR A 436 10.55 3.97 -14.25
N LEU A 437 10.23 3.48 -15.44
CA LEU A 437 11.10 2.56 -16.18
C LEU A 437 12.46 3.18 -16.54
N SER A 438 12.52 4.50 -16.74
CA SER A 438 13.75 5.22 -17.08
C SER A 438 14.63 5.55 -15.88
N SER A 439 14.05 5.70 -14.68
CA SER A 439 14.71 6.18 -13.46
C SER A 439 14.93 5.11 -12.39
N VAL A 440 14.24 3.96 -12.48
CA VAL A 440 14.35 2.90 -11.50
C VAL A 440 15.81 2.46 -11.30
N PRO A 441 16.34 2.45 -10.04
CA PRO A 441 17.76 2.24 -9.80
C PRO A 441 18.17 0.76 -9.83
N MET A 442 17.26 -0.13 -10.22
CA MET A 442 17.53 -1.57 -10.33
C MET A 442 16.69 -2.24 -11.40
N GLU A 443 17.28 -3.21 -12.05
CA GLU A 443 16.62 -4.17 -12.94
C GLU A 443 17.13 -5.58 -12.63
N PHE A 444 16.35 -6.58 -13.04
CA PHE A 444 16.70 -7.97 -12.81
C PHE A 444 16.61 -8.74 -14.13
N LYS A 445 17.67 -9.48 -14.48
CA LYS A 445 17.67 -10.40 -15.61
C LYS A 445 17.14 -11.75 -15.16
N ALA A 446 16.17 -12.26 -15.89
CA ALA A 446 15.53 -13.54 -15.67
C ALA A 446 15.35 -14.25 -17.02
N GLN A 447 14.83 -15.47 -17.00
CA GLN A 447 14.53 -16.23 -18.20
C GLN A 447 13.05 -16.57 -18.28
N GLY A 448 12.49 -16.50 -19.47
CA GLY A 448 11.08 -16.81 -19.73
C GLY A 448 10.85 -17.44 -21.09
N ARG A 449 9.66 -18.01 -21.27
CA ARG A 449 9.18 -18.51 -22.56
C ARG A 449 7.90 -17.80 -22.94
N LEU A 450 7.78 -17.36 -24.18
CA LEU A 450 6.54 -16.83 -24.70
C LEU A 450 5.40 -17.86 -24.61
N VAL A 451 4.20 -17.38 -24.29
CA VAL A 451 2.94 -18.13 -24.33
C VAL A 451 2.08 -17.54 -25.44
N PRO A 452 2.21 -18.02 -26.69
CA PRO A 452 1.61 -17.37 -27.86
C PRO A 452 0.08 -17.23 -27.82
N GLU A 453 -0.59 -18.10 -27.07
CA GLU A 453 -2.04 -18.10 -26.90
C GLU A 453 -2.54 -17.10 -25.84
N TRP A 454 -1.64 -16.60 -25.01
CA TRP A 454 -1.98 -15.57 -24.02
C TRP A 454 -1.95 -14.19 -24.68
N LYS A 455 -3.12 -13.67 -24.99
CA LYS A 455 -3.31 -12.43 -25.77
C LYS A 455 -4.20 -11.45 -25.01
N ILE A 456 -4.21 -10.21 -25.45
CA ILE A 456 -5.26 -9.26 -25.06
C ILE A 456 -6.60 -9.84 -25.50
N ASP A 457 -7.56 -9.87 -24.59
CA ASP A 457 -8.90 -10.37 -24.85
C ASP A 457 -9.79 -9.31 -25.55
N GLU A 458 -11.02 -9.68 -25.85
CA GLU A 458 -12.00 -8.82 -26.53
C GLU A 458 -12.37 -7.58 -25.71
N TYR A 459 -12.16 -7.61 -24.40
CA TYR A 459 -12.43 -6.49 -23.50
C TYR A 459 -11.21 -5.58 -23.29
N GLY A 460 -10.07 -5.86 -23.91
CA GLY A 460 -8.84 -5.08 -23.77
C GLY A 460 -8.05 -5.35 -22.49
N LEU A 461 -8.32 -6.48 -21.83
CA LEU A 461 -7.53 -6.95 -20.69
C LEU A 461 -6.49 -7.97 -21.18
N CYS A 462 -5.42 -8.19 -20.45
CA CYS A 462 -4.64 -9.40 -20.69
C CYS A 462 -5.56 -10.60 -20.44
N GLY A 463 -5.51 -11.59 -21.33
CA GLY A 463 -6.37 -12.77 -21.22
C GLY A 463 -6.19 -13.50 -19.90
N VAL A 464 -7.12 -14.40 -19.61
CA VAL A 464 -7.05 -15.25 -18.41
C VAL A 464 -5.67 -15.88 -18.26
N LEU A 465 -5.12 -15.83 -17.07
CA LEU A 465 -3.81 -16.39 -16.77
C LEU A 465 -3.69 -17.84 -17.28
N PRO A 466 -2.68 -18.17 -18.11
CA PRO A 466 -2.52 -19.52 -18.66
C PRO A 466 -2.27 -20.58 -17.57
N TYR A 467 -2.74 -21.81 -17.84
CA TYR A 467 -2.36 -22.95 -17.03
C TYR A 467 -0.90 -23.37 -17.30
N GLU A 468 -0.30 -24.10 -16.36
CA GLU A 468 1.07 -24.58 -16.46
C GLU A 468 1.33 -25.42 -17.73
N ASN A 469 0.34 -26.17 -18.21
CA ASN A 469 0.41 -26.97 -19.43
C ASN A 469 0.11 -26.19 -20.72
N ALA A 470 -0.13 -24.87 -20.67
CA ALA A 470 -0.28 -24.05 -21.87
C ALA A 470 0.97 -24.16 -22.75
N ARG A 471 0.76 -24.14 -24.08
CA ARG A 471 1.87 -24.18 -25.04
C ARG A 471 2.79 -22.97 -24.87
N LYS A 472 4.07 -23.24 -24.80
CA LYS A 472 5.13 -22.23 -24.71
C LYS A 472 6.02 -22.31 -25.94
N SER A 473 6.73 -21.22 -26.23
CA SER A 473 7.76 -21.20 -27.28
C SER A 473 8.91 -22.18 -26.95
N ASP A 474 9.56 -22.72 -27.96
CA ASP A 474 10.77 -23.52 -27.80
C ASP A 474 11.96 -22.65 -27.40
N CYS A 475 11.93 -21.35 -27.74
CA CYS A 475 12.96 -20.39 -27.38
C CYS A 475 12.86 -20.03 -25.90
N LEU A 476 14.01 -19.95 -25.24
CA LEU A 476 14.16 -19.42 -23.91
C LEU A 476 14.78 -18.04 -24.02
N ASP A 477 13.99 -17.04 -23.71
CA ASP A 477 14.39 -15.64 -23.85
C ASP A 477 14.94 -15.09 -22.53
N GLU A 478 15.93 -14.20 -22.61
CA GLU A 478 16.26 -13.31 -21.49
C GLU A 478 15.20 -12.22 -21.38
N ILE A 479 14.57 -12.11 -20.21
CA ILE A 479 13.60 -11.09 -19.89
C ILE A 479 14.11 -10.19 -18.77
N THR A 480 13.63 -8.96 -18.74
CA THR A 480 13.97 -8.00 -17.70
C THR A 480 12.78 -7.80 -16.77
N LEU A 481 13.04 -7.89 -15.46
CA LEU A 481 12.06 -7.54 -14.43
C LEU A 481 12.46 -6.22 -13.77
N VAL A 482 11.45 -5.46 -13.34
CA VAL A 482 11.60 -4.17 -12.64
C VAL A 482 10.64 -4.14 -11.45
N PRO A 483 10.88 -3.32 -10.41
CA PRO A 483 9.90 -3.08 -9.37
C PRO A 483 8.53 -2.68 -9.94
N MET A 484 7.46 -3.31 -9.45
CA MET A 484 6.08 -3.14 -9.92
C MET A 484 5.66 -1.66 -9.95
N GLY A 485 6.02 -0.89 -8.92
CA GLY A 485 5.72 0.53 -8.83
C GLY A 485 6.33 1.39 -9.94
N ALA A 486 7.38 0.91 -10.61
CA ALA A 486 8.02 1.62 -11.72
C ALA A 486 7.34 1.37 -13.08
N ALA A 487 6.55 0.31 -13.23
CA ALA A 487 5.96 -0.14 -14.48
C ALA A 487 4.49 0.30 -14.60
N ARG A 488 4.13 1.01 -15.67
CA ARG A 488 2.73 1.36 -15.96
C ARG A 488 2.02 0.23 -16.66
N LEU A 489 2.70 -0.47 -17.59
CA LEU A 489 2.31 -1.77 -18.09
C LEU A 489 3.15 -2.85 -17.43
N ARG A 490 2.56 -3.99 -17.07
CA ARG A 490 3.25 -5.01 -16.27
C ARG A 490 2.61 -6.38 -16.32
N ILE A 491 3.42 -7.39 -16.06
CA ILE A 491 3.00 -8.72 -15.64
C ILE A 491 3.76 -9.02 -14.34
N SER A 492 3.03 -9.17 -13.24
CA SER A 492 3.60 -9.43 -11.90
C SER A 492 3.28 -10.85 -11.41
N ALA A 493 2.19 -11.44 -11.91
CA ALA A 493 1.86 -12.85 -11.71
C ALA A 493 2.11 -13.62 -13.00
N PHE A 494 3.09 -14.52 -12.99
CA PHE A 494 3.55 -15.26 -14.17
C PHE A 494 3.02 -16.67 -14.18
N PRO A 495 2.60 -17.22 -15.34
CA PRO A 495 2.60 -18.66 -15.54
C PRO A 495 4.02 -19.21 -15.36
N VAL A 496 4.15 -20.48 -14.92
CA VAL A 496 5.45 -21.13 -14.79
C VAL A 496 5.88 -21.75 -16.12
N ALA A 497 7.10 -21.48 -16.57
CA ALA A 497 7.62 -22.01 -17.83
C ALA A 497 7.98 -23.49 -17.70
N GLU A 498 8.71 -23.83 -16.65
CA GLU A 498 9.18 -25.19 -16.29
C GLU A 498 9.32 -25.23 -14.77
N ARG A 499 9.05 -26.39 -14.19
CA ARG A 499 9.35 -26.68 -12.78
C ARG A 499 10.66 -27.36 -12.63
#